data_894da96882d7258904e7353aa52ed186
#
_entry.id   894da96882d7258904e7353aa52ed186
#
_cell.length_a   1.000
_cell.length_b   1.000
_cell.length_c   1.000
_cell.angle_alpha   90.00
_cell.angle_beta   90.00
_cell.angle_gamma   90.00
#
_symmetry.space_group_name_H-M   'P 1'
#
loop_
_entity.id
_entity.type
_entity.pdbx_description
1 polymer ?
#
loop_
_entity_poly.entity_id
_entity_poly.type
_entity_poly.pdbx_seq_one_letter_code
_entity_poly.pdbx_strand_id
1 'polypeptide(L)'
;KAVVDMSKALLSIKVDASEPREPKLDAGTNLSAIADHCRAVLDALEKAFSSDKRMMEELEALKFTSSGLFWDETYRASQVLRLVQQDGTAAKLRGMLALCNTAVVDVKPKHWEVQRRLAWFISSLFMDVPRPAPVARMQSWSVLTPFYSEDLLYSAKELALKNEDGISVLYFLKTVHGDEWTSFLERVGVAPKDEAQLWQDRKLALELRLWASFRGQTLVRTVEGMMLHERALRLQASWEGMRGESLEQMIRQKFSYVVSCQAYGQHKKARDPKAADTEYLVQRFRNLRVAYVDKAVTFAQGRNADGSPGAMRESVRFYSVLAKGVREGAEEVMQEVFRVQLPGDIMLGEGKPENQNHAIIFTRGEHLQTLDMNQDNYLGEAYKMRNLLECFKGRVRVVGFREHIFSESGGAVANFA
;
A
#
# COMPACT_ATOMS: atom_id res chain seq x y z
N LYS A 1 8.53 -20.46 8.27
CA LYS A 1 8.12 -21.86 8.50
C LYS A 1 7.36 -21.98 9.82
N ALA A 2 7.95 -21.64 10.98
CA ALA A 2 7.32 -21.77 12.30
C ALA A 2 5.91 -21.14 12.36
N VAL A 3 5.72 -19.92 11.82
CA VAL A 3 4.42 -19.24 11.74
C VAL A 3 3.41 -20.04 10.91
N VAL A 4 3.84 -20.60 9.79
CA VAL A 4 2.98 -21.42 8.92
C VAL A 4 2.55 -22.70 9.66
N ASP A 5 3.48 -23.36 10.32
CA ASP A 5 3.22 -24.61 11.06
C ASP A 5 2.27 -24.35 12.24
N MET A 6 2.48 -23.25 12.99
CA MET A 6 1.57 -22.81 14.05
C MET A 6 0.17 -22.50 13.52
N SER A 7 0.06 -21.73 12.43
CA SER A 7 -1.24 -21.36 11.86
C SER A 7 -2.02 -22.59 11.37
N LYS A 8 -1.33 -23.57 10.77
CA LYS A 8 -1.93 -24.84 10.35
C LYS A 8 -2.41 -25.65 11.55
N ALA A 9 -1.60 -25.73 12.60
CA ALA A 9 -1.95 -26.46 13.82
C ALA A 9 -3.21 -25.84 14.48
N LEU A 10 -3.26 -24.50 14.60
CA LEU A 10 -4.44 -23.80 15.15
C LEU A 10 -5.69 -23.97 14.28
N LEU A 11 -5.55 -23.97 12.94
CA LEU A 11 -6.67 -24.17 12.02
C LEU A 11 -7.20 -25.62 12.00
N SER A 12 -6.40 -26.58 12.43
CA SER A 12 -6.79 -28.00 12.50
C SER A 12 -7.57 -28.34 13.76
N ILE A 13 -7.64 -27.44 14.74
CA ILE A 13 -8.34 -27.68 16.01
C ILE A 13 -9.84 -27.81 15.75
N LYS A 14 -10.42 -28.85 16.27
CA LYS A 14 -11.86 -29.11 16.29
C LYS A 14 -12.41 -28.87 17.70
N VAL A 15 -13.59 -28.30 17.76
CA VAL A 15 -14.32 -28.11 19.01
C VAL A 15 -15.47 -29.11 19.03
N ASP A 16 -15.53 -29.91 20.09
CA ASP A 16 -16.67 -30.76 20.35
C ASP A 16 -17.84 -29.87 20.83
N ALA A 17 -18.85 -29.77 19.99
CA ALA A 17 -20.06 -29.00 20.24
C ALA A 17 -21.24 -29.87 20.70
N SER A 18 -20.99 -31.10 21.09
CA SER A 18 -22.03 -32.03 21.58
C SER A 18 -22.74 -31.49 22.82
N GLU A 19 -22.05 -30.69 23.64
CA GLU A 19 -22.61 -29.96 24.78
C GLU A 19 -22.51 -28.44 24.57
N PRO A 20 -23.53 -27.77 24.03
CA PRO A 20 -23.46 -26.35 23.68
C PRO A 20 -23.16 -25.40 24.86
N ARG A 21 -23.41 -25.80 26.09
CA ARG A 21 -23.16 -25.00 27.31
C ARG A 21 -21.73 -25.12 27.83
N GLU A 22 -21.02 -26.19 27.48
CA GLU A 22 -19.64 -26.43 27.90
C GLU A 22 -18.84 -27.01 26.71
N PRO A 23 -18.54 -26.21 25.68
CA PRO A 23 -17.78 -26.70 24.57
C PRO A 23 -16.35 -27.07 25.00
N LYS A 24 -15.88 -28.23 24.57
CA LYS A 24 -14.55 -28.76 24.89
C LYS A 24 -13.74 -28.94 23.60
N LEU A 25 -12.42 -28.92 23.74
CA LEU A 25 -11.57 -29.31 22.63
C LEU A 25 -11.73 -30.80 22.33
N ASP A 26 -11.69 -31.18 21.05
CA ASP A 26 -11.66 -32.58 20.65
C ASP A 26 -10.52 -33.32 21.37
N ALA A 27 -10.82 -34.52 21.89
CA ALA A 27 -9.86 -35.34 22.62
C ALA A 27 -8.57 -35.67 21.84
N GLY A 28 -8.63 -35.56 20.51
CA GLY A 28 -7.46 -35.67 19.63
C GLY A 28 -6.59 -34.43 19.51
N THR A 29 -6.95 -33.30 20.16
CA THR A 29 -6.20 -32.04 20.05
C THR A 29 -4.88 -32.14 20.81
N ASN A 30 -3.76 -32.12 20.06
CA ASN A 30 -2.43 -32.11 20.67
C ASN A 30 -2.01 -30.73 21.12
N LEU A 31 -2.38 -30.35 22.36
CA LEU A 31 -2.06 -29.05 22.95
C LEU A 31 -0.56 -28.81 23.10
N SER A 32 0.23 -29.86 23.37
CA SER A 32 1.68 -29.75 23.49
C SER A 32 2.30 -29.36 22.16
N ALA A 33 1.91 -29.99 21.07
CA ALA A 33 2.40 -29.65 19.72
C ALA A 33 2.03 -28.20 19.34
N ILE A 34 0.84 -27.73 19.70
CA ILE A 34 0.42 -26.33 19.46
C ILE A 34 1.32 -25.39 20.26
N ALA A 35 1.55 -25.67 21.54
CA ALA A 35 2.45 -24.86 22.37
C ALA A 35 3.88 -24.83 21.80
N ASP A 36 4.38 -25.95 21.33
CA ASP A 36 5.71 -26.05 20.73
C ASP A 36 5.83 -25.22 19.45
N HIS A 37 4.78 -25.22 18.60
CA HIS A 37 4.74 -24.37 17.42
C HIS A 37 4.69 -22.87 17.79
N CYS A 38 3.92 -22.49 18.82
CA CYS A 38 3.90 -21.10 19.31
C CYS A 38 5.25 -20.69 19.89
N ARG A 39 5.89 -21.56 20.67
CA ARG A 39 7.23 -21.30 21.22
C ARG A 39 8.24 -21.13 20.11
N ALA A 40 8.24 -21.99 19.09
CA ALA A 40 9.14 -21.86 17.95
C ALA A 40 8.98 -20.53 17.19
N VAL A 41 7.77 -19.96 17.16
CA VAL A 41 7.55 -18.62 16.60
C VAL A 41 8.19 -17.55 17.47
N LEU A 42 7.97 -17.59 18.80
CA LEU A 42 8.57 -16.63 19.73
C LEU A 42 10.09 -16.68 19.72
N ASP A 43 10.69 -17.85 19.72
CA ASP A 43 12.13 -18.04 19.65
C ASP A 43 12.72 -17.48 18.34
N ALA A 44 12.02 -17.71 17.23
CA ALA A 44 12.44 -17.18 15.95
C ALA A 44 12.37 -15.64 15.88
N LEU A 45 11.36 -15.04 16.53
CA LEU A 45 11.22 -13.58 16.64
C LEU A 45 12.27 -12.98 17.54
N GLU A 46 12.52 -13.59 18.70
CA GLU A 46 13.59 -13.15 19.63
C GLU A 46 14.94 -13.14 18.96
N LYS A 47 15.25 -14.17 18.21
CA LYS A 47 16.48 -14.25 17.41
C LYS A 47 16.52 -13.17 16.31
N ALA A 48 15.40 -12.89 15.66
CA ALA A 48 15.31 -11.90 14.59
C ALA A 48 15.44 -10.46 15.11
N PHE A 49 14.93 -10.19 16.32
CA PHE A 49 14.87 -8.84 16.90
C PHE A 49 15.91 -8.59 18.01
N SER A 50 16.86 -9.49 18.20
CA SER A 50 17.83 -9.43 19.30
C SER A 50 18.61 -8.11 19.42
N SER A 51 18.73 -7.34 18.35
CA SER A 51 19.38 -6.03 18.32
C SER A 51 18.40 -4.85 18.43
N ASP A 52 17.08 -5.07 18.41
CA ASP A 52 16.06 -4.05 18.48
C ASP A 52 15.40 -4.03 19.87
N LYS A 53 15.83 -3.04 20.68
CA LYS A 53 15.36 -2.92 22.06
C LYS A 53 13.86 -2.78 22.19
N ARG A 54 13.23 -1.96 21.33
CA ARG A 54 11.78 -1.73 21.36
C ARG A 54 11.00 -3.00 21.01
N MET A 55 11.44 -3.69 19.97
CA MET A 55 10.82 -4.95 19.57
C MET A 55 11.01 -6.04 20.62
N MET A 56 12.14 -6.06 21.31
CA MET A 56 12.36 -6.98 22.43
C MET A 56 11.44 -6.70 23.62
N GLU A 57 11.20 -5.44 23.95
CA GLU A 57 10.23 -5.05 24.99
C GLU A 57 8.79 -5.47 24.64
N GLU A 58 8.37 -5.26 23.39
CA GLU A 58 7.07 -5.72 22.89
C GLU A 58 6.96 -7.25 22.91
N LEU A 59 8.03 -7.95 22.57
CA LEU A 59 8.07 -9.41 22.58
C LEU A 59 8.01 -9.99 24.00
N GLU A 60 8.69 -9.39 24.96
CA GLU A 60 8.61 -9.76 26.37
C GLU A 60 7.20 -9.56 26.94
N ALA A 61 6.53 -8.47 26.58
CA ALA A 61 5.13 -8.24 26.95
C ALA A 61 4.22 -9.32 26.37
N LEU A 62 4.44 -9.76 25.13
CA LEU A 62 3.73 -10.86 24.50
C LEU A 62 4.03 -12.20 25.16
N LYS A 63 5.27 -12.47 25.52
CA LYS A 63 5.65 -13.67 26.27
C LYS A 63 4.94 -13.72 27.61
N PHE A 64 4.87 -12.60 28.33
CA PHE A 64 4.17 -12.51 29.61
C PHE A 64 2.66 -12.81 29.45
N THR A 65 2.01 -12.20 28.47
CA THR A 65 0.58 -12.40 28.20
C THR A 65 0.25 -13.81 27.70
N SER A 66 1.19 -14.46 27.04
CA SER A 66 1.05 -15.83 26.51
C SER A 66 1.65 -16.91 27.41
N SER A 67 2.22 -16.55 28.56
CA SER A 67 2.90 -17.48 29.46
C SER A 67 2.05 -18.68 29.87
N GLY A 68 0.76 -18.47 30.14
CA GLY A 68 -0.17 -19.54 30.48
C GLY A 68 -0.37 -20.58 29.36
N LEU A 69 -0.23 -20.20 28.09
CA LEU A 69 -0.28 -21.13 26.94
C LEU A 69 0.87 -22.16 26.97
N PHE A 70 1.98 -21.85 27.65
CA PHE A 70 3.19 -22.65 27.61
C PHE A 70 3.43 -23.44 28.90
N TRP A 71 2.88 -23.01 30.03
CA TRP A 71 3.29 -23.50 31.35
C TRP A 71 2.25 -24.39 32.04
N ASP A 72 0.94 -24.18 31.80
CA ASP A 72 -0.13 -24.93 32.43
C ASP A 72 -1.04 -25.56 31.38
N GLU A 73 -1.23 -26.87 31.44
CA GLU A 73 -2.01 -27.60 30.44
C GLU A 73 -3.50 -27.25 30.49
N THR A 74 -4.05 -27.07 31.71
CA THR A 74 -5.46 -26.68 31.90
C THR A 74 -5.70 -25.26 31.40
N TYR A 75 -4.80 -24.35 31.74
CA TYR A 75 -4.85 -22.97 31.26
C TYR A 75 -4.65 -22.90 29.76
N ARG A 76 -3.73 -23.70 29.22
CA ARG A 76 -3.48 -23.86 27.79
C ARG A 76 -4.74 -24.28 27.03
N ALA A 77 -5.42 -25.32 27.54
CA ALA A 77 -6.66 -25.81 26.95
C ALA A 77 -7.75 -24.72 26.92
N SER A 78 -7.92 -23.98 28.02
CA SER A 78 -8.89 -22.88 28.12
C SER A 78 -8.57 -21.72 27.20
N GLN A 79 -7.29 -21.36 27.04
CA GLN A 79 -6.88 -20.27 26.14
C GLN A 79 -7.02 -20.66 24.67
N VAL A 80 -6.63 -21.89 24.31
CA VAL A 80 -6.81 -22.39 22.95
C VAL A 80 -8.30 -22.50 22.61
N LEU A 81 -9.12 -23.00 23.51
CA LEU A 81 -10.56 -23.07 23.33
C LEU A 81 -11.15 -21.67 23.13
N ARG A 82 -10.77 -20.72 23.95
CA ARG A 82 -11.19 -19.30 23.81
C ARG A 82 -10.77 -18.70 22.47
N LEU A 83 -9.56 -18.96 22.03
CA LEU A 83 -9.08 -18.49 20.71
C LEU A 83 -9.90 -19.10 19.57
N VAL A 84 -10.19 -20.38 19.63
CA VAL A 84 -10.91 -21.11 18.57
C VAL A 84 -12.38 -20.73 18.53
N GLN A 85 -13.00 -20.49 19.70
CA GLN A 85 -14.38 -20.05 19.80
C GLN A 85 -14.57 -18.57 19.45
N GLN A 86 -13.53 -17.78 19.51
CA GLN A 86 -13.59 -16.38 19.15
C GLN A 86 -14.04 -16.23 17.70
N ASP A 87 -15.16 -15.58 17.51
CA ASP A 87 -15.73 -15.33 16.21
C ASP A 87 -14.70 -14.71 15.23
N GLY A 88 -14.50 -15.38 14.12
CA GLY A 88 -13.56 -14.93 13.09
C GLY A 88 -12.10 -15.35 13.29
N THR A 89 -11.74 -16.09 14.35
CA THR A 89 -10.35 -16.56 14.55
C THR A 89 -9.82 -17.36 13.36
N ALA A 90 -10.61 -18.28 12.82
CA ALA A 90 -10.21 -19.04 11.64
C ALA A 90 -9.97 -18.13 10.41
N ALA A 91 -10.77 -17.07 10.23
CA ALA A 91 -10.57 -16.09 9.18
C ALA A 91 -9.31 -15.25 9.42
N LYS A 92 -9.05 -14.83 10.66
CA LYS A 92 -7.81 -14.14 11.04
C LYS A 92 -6.59 -15.01 10.74
N LEU A 93 -6.58 -16.26 11.19
CA LEU A 93 -5.47 -17.20 10.98
C LEU A 93 -5.22 -17.47 9.49
N ARG A 94 -6.27 -17.65 8.69
CA ARG A 94 -6.13 -17.76 7.24
C ARG A 94 -5.55 -16.50 6.62
N GLY A 95 -6.02 -15.29 7.05
CA GLY A 95 -5.50 -14.00 6.63
C GLY A 95 -4.02 -13.86 6.88
N MET A 96 -3.59 -14.25 8.05
CA MET A 96 -2.19 -14.22 8.44
C MET A 96 -1.34 -15.23 7.69
N LEU A 97 -1.89 -16.45 7.49
CA LEU A 97 -1.21 -17.45 6.69
C LEU A 97 -0.96 -16.96 5.26
N ALA A 98 -1.94 -16.25 4.65
CA ALA A 98 -1.73 -15.64 3.34
C ALA A 98 -0.70 -14.53 3.38
N LEU A 99 -0.75 -13.65 4.38
CA LEU A 99 0.26 -12.60 4.56
C LEU A 99 1.67 -13.19 4.65
N CYS A 100 1.83 -14.26 5.42
CA CYS A 100 3.12 -14.95 5.56
C CYS A 100 3.56 -15.68 4.28
N ASN A 101 2.61 -16.20 3.51
CA ASN A 101 2.87 -16.91 2.25
C ASN A 101 2.89 -15.99 1.03
N THR A 102 2.53 -14.72 1.19
CA THR A 102 2.63 -13.77 0.09
C THR A 102 4.09 -13.57 -0.23
N ALA A 103 4.52 -14.05 -1.40
CA ALA A 103 5.86 -13.84 -1.88
C ALA A 103 6.11 -12.34 -2.02
N VAL A 104 6.94 -11.80 -1.15
CA VAL A 104 7.65 -10.57 -1.43
C VAL A 104 8.93 -11.04 -2.08
N VAL A 105 9.04 -10.75 -3.36
CA VAL A 105 10.25 -11.04 -4.11
C VAL A 105 11.40 -10.34 -3.42
N ASP A 106 12.51 -11.03 -3.25
CA ASP A 106 13.79 -10.47 -2.78
C ASP A 106 13.89 -10.10 -1.29
N VAL A 107 13.02 -10.66 -0.45
CA VAL A 107 13.05 -10.35 0.99
C VAL A 107 13.72 -11.44 1.80
N LYS A 108 14.84 -11.10 2.43
CA LYS A 108 15.51 -11.97 3.40
C LYS A 108 14.82 -11.92 4.76
N PRO A 109 14.92 -12.98 5.60
CA PRO A 109 14.29 -13.02 6.93
C PRO A 109 14.64 -11.86 7.86
N LYS A 110 15.78 -11.22 7.66
CA LYS A 110 16.21 -10.03 8.43
C LYS A 110 15.66 -8.70 7.89
N HIS A 111 14.97 -8.73 6.76
CA HIS A 111 14.42 -7.53 6.15
C HIS A 111 13.31 -6.94 7.03
N TRP A 112 13.29 -5.63 7.17
CA TRP A 112 12.34 -4.91 8.03
C TRP A 112 10.86 -5.17 7.67
N GLU A 113 10.55 -5.36 6.40
CA GLU A 113 9.18 -5.68 5.94
C GLU A 113 8.71 -7.05 6.44
N VAL A 114 9.59 -8.05 6.46
CA VAL A 114 9.31 -9.37 7.05
C VAL A 114 9.13 -9.25 8.55
N GLN A 115 9.96 -8.46 9.21
CA GLN A 115 9.86 -8.21 10.64
C GLN A 115 8.53 -7.54 11.00
N ARG A 116 8.12 -6.51 10.26
CA ARG A 116 6.80 -5.88 10.41
C ARG A 116 5.65 -6.87 10.23
N ARG A 117 5.71 -7.74 9.24
CA ARG A 117 4.68 -8.77 9.02
C ARG A 117 4.58 -9.74 10.17
N LEU A 118 5.71 -10.20 10.68
CA LEU A 118 5.75 -11.11 11.82
C LEU A 118 5.26 -10.43 13.09
N ALA A 119 5.68 -9.20 13.36
CA ALA A 119 5.23 -8.41 14.50
C ALA A 119 3.70 -8.16 14.43
N TRP A 120 3.19 -7.78 13.27
CA TRP A 120 1.76 -7.60 13.07
C TRP A 120 0.99 -8.90 13.26
N PHE A 121 1.50 -10.01 12.74
CA PHE A 121 0.92 -11.32 12.92
C PHE A 121 0.73 -11.65 14.41
N ILE A 122 1.80 -11.56 15.19
CA ILE A 122 1.77 -11.87 16.62
C ILE A 122 0.80 -10.92 17.36
N SER A 123 0.93 -9.62 17.18
CA SER A 123 0.07 -8.63 17.85
C SER A 123 -1.40 -8.82 17.50
N SER A 124 -1.72 -9.14 16.26
CA SER A 124 -3.11 -9.29 15.82
C SER A 124 -3.80 -10.54 16.34
N LEU A 125 -3.07 -11.56 16.80
CA LEU A 125 -3.66 -12.71 17.48
C LEU A 125 -4.35 -12.31 18.79
N PHE A 126 -3.85 -11.27 19.46
CA PHE A 126 -4.29 -10.82 20.76
C PHE A 126 -4.99 -9.45 20.74
N MET A 127 -5.06 -8.82 19.58
CA MET A 127 -5.76 -7.54 19.44
C MET A 127 -7.28 -7.71 19.52
N ASP A 128 -7.90 -6.91 20.36
CA ASP A 128 -9.34 -6.69 20.34
C ASP A 128 -9.64 -5.62 19.29
N VAL A 129 -9.92 -6.06 18.07
CA VAL A 129 -10.27 -5.18 16.94
C VAL A 129 -11.68 -5.51 16.45
N PRO A 130 -12.44 -4.53 15.93
CA PRO A 130 -13.75 -4.79 15.37
C PRO A 130 -13.69 -5.90 14.31
N ARG A 131 -14.65 -6.80 14.33
CA ARG A 131 -14.73 -7.88 13.35
C ARG A 131 -15.06 -7.30 11.96
N PRO A 132 -14.24 -7.52 10.95
CA PRO A 132 -14.48 -6.97 9.61
C PRO A 132 -15.64 -7.72 8.93
N ALA A 133 -16.48 -6.97 8.21
CA ALA A 133 -17.46 -7.58 7.34
C ALA A 133 -16.78 -8.37 6.19
N PRO A 134 -17.44 -9.40 5.63
CA PRO A 134 -17.02 -9.98 4.36
C PRO A 134 -16.87 -8.92 3.28
N VAL A 135 -15.92 -9.10 2.34
CA VAL A 135 -15.62 -8.08 1.31
C VAL A 135 -16.87 -7.65 0.55
N ALA A 136 -17.78 -8.56 0.25
CA ALA A 136 -19.03 -8.24 -0.45
C ALA A 136 -19.91 -7.24 0.32
N ARG A 137 -19.90 -7.26 1.65
CA ARG A 137 -20.75 -6.43 2.51
C ARG A 137 -20.02 -5.26 3.19
N MET A 138 -18.69 -5.19 3.08
CA MET A 138 -17.95 -4.08 3.64
C MET A 138 -18.28 -2.76 2.95
N GLN A 139 -18.10 -1.66 3.65
CA GLN A 139 -18.21 -0.32 3.09
C GLN A 139 -17.08 -0.08 2.08
N SER A 140 -17.35 0.78 1.10
CA SER A 140 -16.37 1.19 0.10
C SER A 140 -15.68 2.48 0.51
N TRP A 141 -14.41 2.61 0.10
CA TRP A 141 -13.65 3.82 0.38
C TRP A 141 -12.74 4.22 -0.79
N SER A 142 -12.38 5.48 -0.78
CA SER A 142 -11.39 6.04 -1.71
C SER A 142 -10.21 6.59 -0.95
N VAL A 143 -9.04 6.52 -1.57
CA VAL A 143 -7.85 7.27 -1.19
C VAL A 143 -7.63 8.38 -2.20
N LEU A 144 -7.27 9.56 -1.70
CA LEU A 144 -6.93 10.74 -2.50
C LEU A 144 -5.59 11.30 -2.05
N THR A 145 -4.59 11.25 -2.92
CA THR A 145 -3.25 11.81 -2.67
C THR A 145 -3.01 13.01 -3.57
N PRO A 146 -2.73 14.20 -3.03
CA PRO A 146 -2.26 15.33 -3.83
C PRO A 146 -0.78 15.13 -4.18
N PHE A 147 -0.45 15.33 -5.44
CA PHE A 147 0.91 15.36 -5.94
C PHE A 147 1.19 16.75 -6.52
N TYR A 148 2.26 17.35 -6.11
CA TYR A 148 2.54 18.74 -6.46
C TYR A 148 3.90 18.92 -7.12
N SER A 149 4.99 19.04 -6.36
CA SER A 149 6.32 19.35 -6.85
C SER A 149 7.37 18.28 -6.57
N GLU A 150 7.02 17.32 -5.76
CA GLU A 150 7.90 16.23 -5.35
C GLU A 150 8.30 15.35 -6.55
N ASP A 151 9.24 14.43 -6.33
CA ASP A 151 9.64 13.50 -7.35
C ASP A 151 8.60 12.40 -7.52
N LEU A 152 8.20 12.17 -8.75
CA LEU A 152 7.33 11.07 -9.12
C LEU A 152 8.13 9.76 -9.15
N LEU A 153 9.25 9.80 -9.85
CA LEU A 153 10.30 8.79 -9.95
C LEU A 153 11.63 9.51 -10.02
N TYR A 154 12.63 9.05 -9.29
CA TYR A 154 13.98 9.58 -9.45
C TYR A 154 14.45 9.45 -10.89
N SER A 155 14.93 10.54 -11.46
CA SER A 155 15.61 10.54 -12.74
C SER A 155 17.05 10.03 -12.61
N ALA A 156 17.67 9.65 -13.71
CA ALA A 156 19.09 9.30 -13.72
C ALA A 156 19.99 10.46 -13.21
N LYS A 157 19.57 11.70 -13.49
CA LYS A 157 20.28 12.91 -13.04
C LYS A 157 20.23 13.06 -11.53
N GLU A 158 19.05 12.89 -10.93
CA GLU A 158 18.86 12.96 -9.47
C GLU A 158 19.61 11.85 -8.76
N LEU A 159 19.59 10.63 -9.28
CA LEU A 159 20.36 9.50 -8.73
C LEU A 159 21.88 9.70 -8.80
N ALA A 160 22.35 10.46 -9.77
CA ALA A 160 23.77 10.81 -9.92
C ALA A 160 24.17 12.09 -9.15
N LEU A 161 23.18 12.86 -8.64
CA LEU A 161 23.45 14.09 -7.89
C LEU A 161 24.27 13.78 -6.66
N LYS A 162 25.35 14.54 -6.46
CA LYS A 162 26.27 14.39 -5.33
C LYS A 162 26.01 15.48 -4.31
N ASN A 163 26.08 15.11 -3.03
CA ASN A 163 26.08 16.05 -1.92
C ASN A 163 27.47 16.74 -1.78
N GLU A 164 27.63 17.55 -0.73
CA GLU A 164 28.87 18.26 -0.41
C GLU A 164 30.06 17.33 -0.21
N ASP A 165 29.83 16.12 0.29
CA ASP A 165 30.86 15.08 0.48
C ASP A 165 31.20 14.30 -0.81
N GLY A 166 30.57 14.64 -1.93
CA GLY A 166 30.76 13.97 -3.21
C GLY A 166 30.06 12.61 -3.33
N ILE A 167 29.16 12.29 -2.43
CA ILE A 167 28.39 11.02 -2.38
C ILE A 167 27.10 11.21 -3.20
N SER A 168 26.84 10.29 -4.14
CA SER A 168 25.59 10.33 -4.92
C SER A 168 24.44 9.65 -4.18
N VAL A 169 23.20 10.08 -4.50
CA VAL A 169 21.97 9.46 -3.97
C VAL A 169 21.99 7.95 -4.20
N LEU A 170 22.32 7.51 -5.41
CA LEU A 170 22.40 6.08 -5.73
C LEU A 170 23.43 5.35 -4.89
N TYR A 171 24.63 5.93 -4.72
CA TYR A 171 25.68 5.32 -3.91
C TYR A 171 25.20 5.17 -2.45
N PHE A 172 24.60 6.21 -1.90
CA PHE A 172 24.06 6.20 -0.55
C PHE A 172 22.99 5.11 -0.37
N LEU A 173 22.02 5.03 -1.26
CA LEU A 173 20.97 4.01 -1.21
C LEU A 173 21.52 2.59 -1.32
N LYS A 174 22.51 2.36 -2.18
CA LYS A 174 23.19 1.06 -2.31
C LYS A 174 23.90 0.67 -1.02
N THR A 175 24.50 1.63 -0.32
CA THR A 175 25.23 1.39 0.92
C THR A 175 24.28 1.06 2.07
N VAL A 176 23.22 1.86 2.24
CA VAL A 176 22.23 1.66 3.30
C VAL A 176 21.41 0.38 3.09
N HIS A 177 21.07 0.08 1.84
CA HIS A 177 20.22 -1.07 1.46
C HIS A 177 21.04 -2.16 0.72
N GLY A 178 22.24 -2.49 1.21
CA GLY A 178 23.16 -3.38 0.51
C GLY A 178 22.62 -4.78 0.20
N ASP A 179 21.88 -5.37 1.12
CA ASP A 179 21.24 -6.69 0.90
C ASP A 179 20.15 -6.63 -0.18
N GLU A 180 19.37 -5.54 -0.18
CA GLU A 180 18.33 -5.32 -1.18
C GLU A 180 18.92 -4.97 -2.56
N TRP A 181 20.06 -4.27 -2.56
CA TRP A 181 20.82 -4.02 -3.78
C TRP A 181 21.31 -5.31 -4.42
N THR A 182 21.88 -6.21 -3.62
CA THR A 182 22.30 -7.53 -4.09
C THR A 182 21.12 -8.31 -4.68
N SER A 183 20.00 -8.36 -3.97
CA SER A 183 18.78 -9.03 -4.45
C SER A 183 18.22 -8.38 -5.72
N PHE A 184 18.34 -7.06 -5.86
CA PHE A 184 17.95 -6.35 -7.08
C PHE A 184 18.80 -6.78 -8.27
N LEU A 185 20.13 -6.81 -8.13
CA LEU A 185 21.05 -7.24 -9.19
C LEU A 185 20.77 -8.69 -9.62
N GLU A 186 20.57 -9.60 -8.67
CA GLU A 186 20.20 -11.00 -8.95
C GLU A 186 18.90 -11.09 -9.75
N ARG A 187 17.88 -10.31 -9.36
CA ARG A 187 16.57 -10.29 -10.03
C ARG A 187 16.64 -9.79 -11.46
N VAL A 188 17.45 -8.76 -11.73
CA VAL A 188 17.60 -8.21 -13.07
C VAL A 188 18.67 -8.92 -13.89
N GLY A 189 19.38 -9.91 -13.31
CA GLY A 189 20.39 -10.71 -14.00
C GLY A 189 21.68 -9.96 -14.32
N VAL A 190 22.04 -8.93 -13.55
CA VAL A 190 23.25 -8.12 -13.72
C VAL A 190 24.27 -8.48 -12.66
N ALA A 191 25.49 -8.86 -13.07
CA ALA A 191 26.55 -9.13 -12.14
C ALA A 191 27.07 -7.83 -11.48
N PRO A 192 27.51 -7.85 -10.19
CA PRO A 192 28.00 -6.65 -9.51
C PRO A 192 29.11 -5.89 -10.26
N LYS A 193 29.95 -6.59 -11.00
CA LYS A 193 31.02 -6.00 -11.82
C LYS A 193 30.52 -5.28 -13.07
N ASP A 194 29.30 -5.56 -13.48
CA ASP A 194 28.72 -5.12 -14.75
C ASP A 194 27.59 -4.08 -14.53
N GLU A 195 27.52 -3.42 -13.39
CA GLU A 195 26.48 -2.45 -13.01
C GLU A 195 26.29 -1.32 -14.04
N ALA A 196 27.30 -1.00 -14.84
CA ALA A 196 27.18 -0.02 -15.91
C ALA A 196 26.10 -0.38 -16.94
N GLN A 197 25.79 -1.68 -17.10
CA GLN A 197 24.72 -2.15 -17.99
C GLN A 197 23.33 -1.65 -17.55
N LEU A 198 23.15 -1.37 -16.26
CA LEU A 198 21.87 -0.83 -15.73
C LEU A 198 21.47 0.49 -16.41
N TRP A 199 22.43 1.27 -16.88
CA TRP A 199 22.17 2.54 -17.56
C TRP A 199 22.13 2.44 -19.08
N GLN A 200 22.67 1.38 -19.63
CA GLN A 200 22.77 1.19 -21.09
C GLN A 200 21.45 0.63 -21.68
N ASP A 201 20.74 -0.17 -20.91
CA ASP A 201 19.45 -0.71 -21.30
C ASP A 201 18.31 0.11 -20.71
N ARG A 202 17.36 0.55 -21.54
CA ARG A 202 16.22 1.40 -21.11
C ARG A 202 15.34 0.71 -20.06
N LYS A 203 15.15 -0.60 -20.17
CA LYS A 203 14.33 -1.36 -19.22
C LYS A 203 15.05 -1.50 -17.88
N LEU A 204 16.32 -1.82 -17.89
CA LEU A 204 17.14 -1.91 -16.69
C LEU A 204 17.26 -0.55 -15.99
N ALA A 205 17.42 0.53 -16.75
CA ALA A 205 17.45 1.89 -16.20
C ALA A 205 16.14 2.26 -15.50
N LEU A 206 14.99 1.85 -16.06
CA LEU A 206 13.70 2.05 -15.41
C LEU A 206 13.57 1.21 -14.13
N GLU A 207 13.97 -0.06 -14.15
CA GLU A 207 13.98 -0.92 -12.95
C GLU A 207 14.89 -0.36 -11.85
N LEU A 208 16.04 0.21 -12.22
CA LEU A 208 16.95 0.89 -11.27
C LEU A 208 16.29 2.14 -10.66
N ARG A 209 15.69 2.99 -11.50
CA ARG A 209 14.95 4.17 -11.04
C ARG A 209 13.84 3.79 -10.06
N LEU A 210 13.09 2.74 -10.36
CA LEU A 210 12.04 2.20 -9.48
C LEU A 210 12.62 1.68 -8.16
N TRP A 211 13.70 0.89 -8.22
CA TRP A 211 14.35 0.37 -7.04
C TRP A 211 14.77 1.50 -6.08
N ALA A 212 15.36 2.54 -6.63
CA ALA A 212 15.77 3.72 -5.86
C ALA A 212 14.58 4.51 -5.33
N SER A 213 13.57 4.75 -6.17
CA SER A 213 12.39 5.55 -5.83
C SER A 213 11.55 4.92 -4.71
N PHE A 214 11.49 3.59 -4.64
CA PHE A 214 10.84 2.90 -3.51
C PHE A 214 11.55 3.09 -2.17
N ARG A 215 12.72 3.68 -2.14
CA ARG A 215 13.55 3.94 -0.95
C ARG A 215 13.69 5.42 -0.64
N GLY A 216 13.02 6.26 -1.41
CA GLY A 216 12.97 7.70 -1.24
C GLY A 216 11.56 8.23 -1.04
N GLN A 217 11.45 9.53 -0.88
CA GLN A 217 10.18 10.24 -0.79
C GLN A 217 9.66 10.56 -2.19
N THR A 218 9.01 9.59 -2.82
CA THR A 218 8.51 9.72 -4.20
C THR A 218 7.06 9.28 -4.30
N LEU A 219 6.35 9.81 -5.31
CA LEU A 219 4.96 9.44 -5.54
C LEU A 219 4.80 7.94 -5.82
N VAL A 220 5.70 7.32 -6.58
CA VAL A 220 5.60 5.89 -6.90
C VAL A 220 5.63 5.02 -5.64
N ARG A 221 6.39 5.40 -4.63
CA ARG A 221 6.42 4.69 -3.35
C ARG A 221 5.07 4.78 -2.64
N THR A 222 4.50 5.97 -2.54
CA THR A 222 3.18 6.17 -1.92
C THR A 222 2.10 5.40 -2.67
N VAL A 223 2.14 5.43 -4.01
CA VAL A 223 1.20 4.67 -4.84
C VAL A 223 1.35 3.17 -4.63
N GLU A 224 2.57 2.62 -4.64
CA GLU A 224 2.81 1.20 -4.36
C GLU A 224 2.23 0.80 -2.99
N GLY A 225 2.49 1.61 -1.96
CA GLY A 225 1.96 1.38 -0.61
C GLY A 225 0.42 1.37 -0.58
N MET A 226 -0.23 2.33 -1.22
CA MET A 226 -1.69 2.41 -1.25
C MET A 226 -2.33 1.31 -2.10
N MET A 227 -1.69 0.87 -3.17
CA MET A 227 -2.18 -0.26 -3.98
C MET A 227 -2.11 -1.61 -3.24
N LEU A 228 -1.44 -1.68 -2.10
CA LEU A 228 -1.51 -2.83 -1.20
C LEU A 228 -2.93 -3.04 -0.64
N HIS A 229 -3.76 -2.01 -0.54
CA HIS A 229 -5.17 -2.15 -0.18
C HIS A 229 -5.93 -3.03 -1.18
N GLU A 230 -5.72 -2.81 -2.47
CA GLU A 230 -6.30 -3.66 -3.51
C GLU A 230 -5.83 -5.10 -3.40
N ARG A 231 -4.53 -5.30 -3.15
CA ARG A 231 -3.94 -6.62 -2.95
C ARG A 231 -4.50 -7.34 -1.72
N ALA A 232 -4.65 -6.61 -0.60
CA ALA A 232 -5.24 -7.15 0.63
C ALA A 232 -6.70 -7.58 0.41
N LEU A 233 -7.50 -6.76 -0.28
CA LEU A 233 -8.88 -7.09 -0.64
C LEU A 233 -8.96 -8.31 -1.56
N ARG A 234 -8.08 -8.40 -2.56
CA ARG A 234 -8.02 -9.54 -3.49
C ARG A 234 -7.74 -10.84 -2.74
N LEU A 235 -6.78 -10.84 -1.83
CA LEU A 235 -6.47 -11.99 -0.99
C LEU A 235 -7.69 -12.40 -0.15
N GLN A 236 -8.33 -11.47 0.52
CA GLN A 236 -9.47 -11.75 1.36
C GLN A 236 -10.70 -12.23 0.57
N ALA A 237 -11.05 -11.54 -0.51
CA ALA A 237 -12.19 -11.92 -1.35
C ALA A 237 -11.96 -13.30 -2.00
N SER A 238 -10.71 -13.60 -2.39
CA SER A 238 -10.34 -14.94 -2.88
C SER A 238 -10.57 -16.02 -1.84
N TRP A 239 -10.36 -15.72 -0.56
CA TRP A 239 -10.61 -16.64 0.54
C TRP A 239 -12.08 -16.80 0.86
N GLU A 240 -12.84 -15.73 0.66
CA GLU A 240 -14.30 -15.76 0.74
C GLU A 240 -14.95 -16.49 -0.46
N GLY A 241 -14.13 -17.07 -1.35
CA GLY A 241 -14.59 -17.90 -2.46
C GLY A 241 -14.78 -17.17 -3.79
N MET A 242 -14.52 -15.86 -3.86
CA MET A 242 -14.62 -15.10 -5.11
C MET A 242 -13.49 -15.45 -6.09
N ARG A 243 -13.79 -15.46 -7.38
CA ARG A 243 -12.83 -15.78 -8.45
C ARG A 243 -13.12 -14.97 -9.72
N GLY A 244 -12.10 -14.89 -10.60
CA GLY A 244 -12.24 -14.34 -11.95
C GLY A 244 -12.73 -12.90 -11.97
N GLU A 245 -13.56 -12.56 -12.95
CA GLU A 245 -14.05 -11.20 -13.18
C GLU A 245 -14.90 -10.66 -12.02
N SER A 246 -15.68 -11.53 -11.35
CA SER A 246 -16.49 -11.10 -10.19
C SER A 246 -15.63 -10.62 -9.04
N LEU A 247 -14.46 -11.23 -8.83
CA LEU A 247 -13.46 -10.79 -7.85
C LEU A 247 -12.92 -9.40 -8.21
N GLU A 248 -12.50 -9.20 -9.45
CA GLU A 248 -11.93 -7.93 -9.90
C GLU A 248 -12.97 -6.79 -9.87
N GLN A 249 -14.21 -7.06 -10.24
CA GLN A 249 -15.30 -6.10 -10.12
C GLN A 249 -15.57 -5.71 -8.67
N MET A 250 -15.59 -6.68 -7.76
CA MET A 250 -15.79 -6.44 -6.33
C MET A 250 -14.69 -5.54 -5.77
N ILE A 251 -13.43 -5.81 -6.09
CA ILE A 251 -12.30 -4.97 -5.64
C ILE A 251 -12.48 -3.55 -6.14
N ARG A 252 -12.77 -3.37 -7.43
CA ARG A 252 -13.00 -2.05 -8.01
C ARG A 252 -14.19 -1.31 -7.40
N GLN A 253 -15.21 -2.01 -6.90
CA GLN A 253 -16.32 -1.40 -6.18
C GLN A 253 -15.93 -0.95 -4.78
N LYS A 254 -15.10 -1.73 -4.08
CA LYS A 254 -14.78 -1.50 -2.67
C LYS A 254 -13.65 -0.51 -2.45
N PHE A 255 -12.71 -0.43 -3.38
CA PHE A 255 -11.54 0.43 -3.28
C PHE A 255 -11.33 1.27 -4.54
N SER A 256 -11.00 2.53 -4.35
CA SER A 256 -10.63 3.46 -5.43
C SER A 256 -9.46 4.31 -4.98
N TYR A 257 -8.48 4.49 -5.85
CA TYR A 257 -7.36 5.37 -5.59
C TYR A 257 -7.25 6.44 -6.66
N VAL A 258 -7.25 7.70 -6.23
CA VAL A 258 -7.09 8.88 -7.08
C VAL A 258 -5.83 9.62 -6.64
N VAL A 259 -4.92 9.84 -7.56
CA VAL A 259 -3.78 10.75 -7.38
C VAL A 259 -4.06 12.02 -8.15
N SER A 260 -4.02 13.16 -7.46
CA SER A 260 -4.21 14.46 -8.10
C SER A 260 -2.87 15.02 -8.55
N CYS A 261 -2.50 14.77 -9.82
CA CYS A 261 -1.30 15.29 -10.48
C CYS A 261 -1.63 16.61 -11.18
N GLN A 262 -1.82 17.68 -10.41
CA GLN A 262 -2.35 18.97 -10.92
C GLN A 262 -1.61 19.47 -12.17
N ALA A 263 -0.30 19.32 -12.24
CA ALA A 263 0.54 19.84 -13.32
C ALA A 263 0.66 18.89 -14.53
N TYR A 264 0.06 17.69 -14.49
CA TYR A 264 0.21 16.72 -15.59
C TYR A 264 -0.19 17.29 -16.95
N GLY A 265 -1.31 18.03 -17.02
CA GLY A 265 -1.76 18.63 -18.27
C GLY A 265 -0.75 19.62 -18.87
N GLN A 266 -0.05 20.36 -18.02
CA GLN A 266 1.04 21.28 -18.42
C GLN A 266 2.27 20.49 -18.88
N HIS A 267 2.71 19.49 -18.10
CA HIS A 267 3.84 18.63 -18.45
C HIS A 267 3.63 17.94 -19.79
N LYS A 268 2.42 17.43 -20.04
CA LYS A 268 2.07 16.78 -21.33
C LYS A 268 2.19 17.74 -22.51
N LYS A 269 1.66 18.97 -22.37
CA LYS A 269 1.78 20.00 -23.42
C LYS A 269 3.23 20.43 -23.66
N ALA A 270 4.01 20.53 -22.60
CA ALA A 270 5.43 20.88 -22.65
C ALA A 270 6.35 19.71 -23.11
N ARG A 271 5.82 18.50 -23.24
CA ARG A 271 6.60 17.26 -23.48
C ARG A 271 7.64 17.01 -22.37
N ASP A 272 7.32 17.37 -21.15
CA ASP A 272 8.15 17.14 -19.99
C ASP A 272 8.22 15.62 -19.68
N PRO A 273 9.41 15.06 -19.37
CA PRO A 273 9.54 13.66 -18.96
C PRO A 273 8.64 13.23 -17.80
N LYS A 274 8.27 14.14 -16.90
CA LYS A 274 7.33 13.88 -15.79
C LYS A 274 5.96 13.40 -16.30
N ALA A 275 5.53 13.81 -17.48
CA ALA A 275 4.30 13.30 -18.08
C ALA A 275 4.40 11.80 -18.39
N ALA A 276 5.51 11.37 -18.97
CA ALA A 276 5.75 9.95 -19.26
C ALA A 276 5.85 9.11 -17.97
N ASP A 277 6.45 9.64 -16.92
CA ASP A 277 6.50 8.97 -15.61
C ASP A 277 5.09 8.83 -15.00
N THR A 278 4.22 9.84 -15.15
CA THR A 278 2.80 9.75 -14.72
C THR A 278 2.04 8.69 -15.52
N GLU A 279 2.23 8.64 -16.83
CA GLU A 279 1.62 7.63 -17.70
C GLU A 279 2.11 6.23 -17.34
N TYR A 280 3.40 6.09 -17.02
CA TYR A 280 3.97 4.83 -16.53
C TYR A 280 3.33 4.34 -15.23
N LEU A 281 3.03 5.23 -14.27
CA LEU A 281 2.31 4.82 -13.04
C LEU A 281 0.96 4.19 -13.36
N VAL A 282 0.21 4.79 -14.29
CA VAL A 282 -1.11 4.29 -14.70
C VAL A 282 -1.00 2.94 -15.44
N GLN A 283 0.07 2.76 -16.22
CA GLN A 283 0.37 1.47 -16.87
C GLN A 283 0.72 0.38 -15.86
N ARG A 284 1.51 0.73 -14.85
CA ARG A 284 1.93 -0.20 -13.80
C ARG A 284 0.77 -0.58 -12.87
N PHE A 285 -0.08 0.38 -12.52
CA PHE A 285 -1.17 0.22 -11.57
C PHE A 285 -2.52 0.40 -12.26
N ARG A 286 -3.02 -0.68 -12.83
CA ARG A 286 -4.21 -0.70 -13.71
C ARG A 286 -5.45 0.00 -13.15
N ASN A 287 -5.68 -0.04 -11.83
CA ASN A 287 -6.85 0.58 -11.21
C ASN A 287 -6.57 1.98 -10.65
N LEU A 288 -5.32 2.46 -10.77
CA LEU A 288 -4.97 3.82 -10.41
C LEU A 288 -5.69 4.82 -11.32
N ARG A 289 -6.14 5.91 -10.75
CA ARG A 289 -6.75 7.03 -11.43
C ARG A 289 -5.93 8.27 -11.19
N VAL A 290 -5.76 9.07 -12.22
CA VAL A 290 -5.03 10.34 -12.15
C VAL A 290 -6.00 11.47 -12.46
N ALA A 291 -6.13 12.41 -11.52
CA ALA A 291 -6.84 13.65 -11.72
C ALA A 291 -5.85 14.77 -12.04
N TYR A 292 -6.20 15.67 -12.94
CA TYR A 292 -5.38 16.84 -13.26
C TYR A 292 -6.23 17.98 -13.75
N VAL A 293 -5.65 19.18 -13.78
CA VAL A 293 -6.31 20.37 -14.34
C VAL A 293 -5.81 20.61 -15.75
N ASP A 294 -6.75 20.73 -16.68
CA ASP A 294 -6.45 21.11 -18.05
C ASP A 294 -6.94 22.53 -18.35
N LYS A 295 -6.08 23.34 -18.94
CA LYS A 295 -6.36 24.68 -19.43
C LYS A 295 -6.58 24.60 -20.93
N ALA A 296 -7.79 24.84 -21.38
CA ALA A 296 -8.15 24.94 -22.77
C ALA A 296 -8.22 26.42 -23.19
N VAL A 297 -7.45 26.77 -24.18
CA VAL A 297 -7.47 28.11 -24.79
C VAL A 297 -8.13 28.00 -26.16
N THR A 298 -9.22 28.76 -26.33
CA THR A 298 -9.93 28.81 -27.60
C THR A 298 -9.94 30.25 -28.11
N PHE A 299 -9.76 30.41 -29.40
CA PHE A 299 -9.85 31.70 -30.08
C PHE A 299 -11.13 31.73 -30.89
N ALA A 300 -11.97 32.71 -30.64
CA ALA A 300 -13.19 32.92 -31.40
C ALA A 300 -13.16 34.30 -32.05
N GLN A 301 -13.52 34.36 -33.31
CA GLN A 301 -13.66 35.65 -33.99
C GLN A 301 -14.90 36.40 -33.43
N GLY A 302 -14.68 37.56 -32.85
CA GLY A 302 -15.75 38.47 -32.44
C GLY A 302 -16.55 38.92 -33.66
N ARG A 303 -17.77 39.44 -33.42
CA ARG A 303 -18.51 40.18 -34.44
C ARG A 303 -18.64 41.62 -33.97
N ASN A 304 -18.43 42.54 -34.87
CA ASN A 304 -18.71 43.97 -34.65
C ASN A 304 -20.20 44.24 -34.66
N ALA A 305 -20.64 45.38 -34.22
CA ALA A 305 -22.05 45.77 -34.17
C ALA A 305 -22.73 45.79 -35.56
N ASP A 306 -21.93 45.94 -36.62
CA ASP A 306 -22.34 45.91 -38.01
C ASP A 306 -22.36 44.50 -38.66
N GLY A 307 -22.07 43.45 -37.85
CA GLY A 307 -22.00 42.07 -38.29
C GLY A 307 -20.67 41.64 -38.95
N SER A 308 -19.76 42.60 -39.15
CA SER A 308 -18.43 42.29 -39.72
C SER A 308 -17.55 41.52 -38.75
N PRO A 309 -16.53 40.77 -39.25
CA PRO A 309 -15.57 40.07 -38.40
C PRO A 309 -14.85 41.06 -37.45
N GLY A 310 -15.02 40.87 -36.16
CA GLY A 310 -14.33 41.60 -35.11
C GLY A 310 -12.99 41.02 -34.72
N ALA A 311 -12.38 41.57 -33.67
CA ALA A 311 -11.12 41.07 -33.13
C ALA A 311 -11.24 39.63 -32.63
N MET A 312 -10.15 38.85 -32.79
CA MET A 312 -10.03 37.54 -32.16
C MET A 312 -10.06 37.69 -30.64
N ARG A 313 -11.01 36.98 -30.02
CA ARG A 313 -11.11 36.95 -28.56
C ARG A 313 -10.60 35.60 -28.06
N GLU A 314 -9.66 35.68 -27.12
CA GLU A 314 -9.21 34.54 -26.37
C GLU A 314 -10.23 34.20 -25.30
N SER A 315 -10.63 32.93 -25.23
CA SER A 315 -11.43 32.39 -24.15
C SER A 315 -10.65 31.25 -23.48
N VAL A 316 -10.42 31.39 -22.20
CA VAL A 316 -9.74 30.40 -21.39
C VAL A 316 -10.76 29.66 -20.54
N ARG A 317 -10.72 28.33 -20.59
CA ARG A 317 -11.55 27.47 -19.76
C ARG A 317 -10.69 26.46 -19.02
N PHE A 318 -11.06 26.18 -17.79
CA PHE A 318 -10.37 25.21 -16.94
C PHE A 318 -11.25 23.98 -16.75
N TYR A 319 -10.64 22.81 -16.74
CA TYR A 319 -11.32 21.56 -16.57
C TYR A 319 -10.60 20.70 -15.53
N SER A 320 -11.38 20.10 -14.63
CA SER A 320 -10.92 18.97 -13.84
C SER A 320 -11.10 17.71 -14.67
N VAL A 321 -10.03 16.99 -14.87
CA VAL A 321 -9.98 15.81 -15.76
C VAL A 321 -9.58 14.59 -14.96
N LEU A 322 -10.28 13.48 -15.16
CA LEU A 322 -9.91 12.17 -14.66
C LEU A 322 -9.42 11.29 -15.80
N ALA A 323 -8.26 10.72 -15.64
CA ALA A 323 -7.73 9.71 -16.54
C ALA A 323 -7.47 8.38 -15.81
N LYS A 324 -7.46 7.29 -16.55
CA LYS A 324 -7.14 5.94 -16.06
C LYS A 324 -6.44 5.13 -17.14
N GLY A 325 -5.82 4.00 -16.76
CA GLY A 325 -5.34 3.00 -17.70
C GLY A 325 -6.50 2.31 -18.43
N VAL A 326 -6.40 2.23 -19.73
CA VAL A 326 -7.30 1.48 -20.61
C VAL A 326 -6.43 0.60 -21.50
N ARG A 327 -6.85 -0.64 -21.65
CA ARG A 327 -6.11 -1.59 -22.47
C ARG A 327 -6.40 -1.36 -23.95
N GLU A 328 -5.38 -1.01 -24.69
CA GLU A 328 -5.40 -0.90 -26.15
C GLU A 328 -4.45 -1.96 -26.74
N GLY A 329 -5.04 -3.07 -27.22
CA GLY A 329 -4.22 -4.20 -27.70
C GLY A 329 -3.43 -4.88 -26.57
N ALA A 330 -2.11 -4.82 -26.67
CA ALA A 330 -1.19 -5.39 -25.67
C ALA A 330 -0.73 -4.38 -24.61
N GLU A 331 -0.99 -3.09 -24.80
CA GLU A 331 -0.51 -2.01 -23.95
C GLU A 331 -1.62 -1.40 -23.10
N GLU A 332 -1.26 -0.91 -21.93
CA GLU A 332 -2.11 -0.06 -21.10
C GLU A 332 -1.80 1.41 -21.43
N VAL A 333 -2.79 2.15 -21.88
CA VAL A 333 -2.66 3.57 -22.26
C VAL A 333 -3.46 4.42 -21.31
N MET A 334 -2.91 5.58 -20.92
CA MET A 334 -3.62 6.54 -20.09
C MET A 334 -4.67 7.28 -20.92
N GLN A 335 -5.95 7.10 -20.60
CA GLN A 335 -7.08 7.68 -21.32
C GLN A 335 -7.92 8.55 -20.40
N GLU A 336 -8.35 9.71 -20.91
CA GLU A 336 -9.32 10.58 -20.25
C GLU A 336 -10.70 9.89 -20.21
N VAL A 337 -11.31 9.86 -19.02
CA VAL A 337 -12.63 9.23 -18.84
C VAL A 337 -13.70 10.21 -18.38
N PHE A 338 -13.31 11.29 -17.69
CA PHE A 338 -14.20 12.36 -17.29
C PHE A 338 -13.53 13.70 -17.44
N ARG A 339 -14.30 14.70 -17.86
CA ARG A 339 -13.90 16.09 -17.98
C ARG A 339 -15.04 16.97 -17.46
N VAL A 340 -14.75 17.75 -16.41
CA VAL A 340 -15.71 18.64 -15.78
C VAL A 340 -15.18 20.05 -15.86
N GLN A 341 -15.95 20.98 -16.45
CA GLN A 341 -15.58 22.37 -16.53
C GLN A 341 -15.60 23.00 -15.12
N LEU A 342 -14.53 23.67 -14.78
CA LEU A 342 -14.41 24.45 -13.54
C LEU A 342 -14.97 25.86 -13.74
N PRO A 343 -15.44 26.51 -12.66
CA PRO A 343 -15.97 27.88 -12.74
C PRO A 343 -14.92 28.92 -13.09
N GLY A 344 -13.63 28.60 -12.89
CA GLY A 344 -12.51 29.48 -13.18
C GLY A 344 -11.17 28.79 -12.93
N ASP A 345 -10.11 29.58 -12.88
CA ASP A 345 -8.78 29.11 -12.48
C ASP A 345 -8.82 28.71 -11.00
N ILE A 346 -8.29 27.54 -10.70
CA ILE A 346 -8.20 27.04 -9.33
C ILE A 346 -6.89 27.44 -8.65
N MET A 347 -6.13 28.35 -9.26
CA MET A 347 -4.84 28.83 -8.74
C MET A 347 -3.93 27.67 -8.32
N LEU A 348 -3.61 26.79 -9.27
CA LEU A 348 -2.71 25.68 -9.04
C LEU A 348 -1.36 26.20 -8.55
N GLY A 349 -0.91 25.66 -7.46
CA GLY A 349 0.32 26.04 -6.82
C GLY A 349 0.65 25.10 -5.66
N GLU A 350 1.39 25.56 -4.68
CA GLU A 350 1.81 24.79 -3.51
C GLU A 350 0.64 24.39 -2.58
N GLY A 351 -0.57 24.86 -2.88
CA GLY A 351 -1.76 24.59 -2.08
C GLY A 351 -2.27 23.16 -2.26
N LYS A 352 -2.13 22.32 -1.22
CA LYS A 352 -2.76 21.00 -1.17
C LYS A 352 -4.29 21.06 -1.28
N PRO A 353 -4.99 22.04 -0.63
CA PRO A 353 -6.45 22.11 -0.66
C PRO A 353 -7.01 22.23 -2.08
N GLU A 354 -6.48 23.12 -2.90
CA GLU A 354 -6.95 23.34 -4.27
C GLU A 354 -6.75 22.11 -5.13
N ASN A 355 -5.60 21.45 -4.99
CA ASN A 355 -5.25 20.22 -5.69
C ASN A 355 -6.14 19.06 -5.28
N GLN A 356 -6.50 18.93 -4.00
CA GLN A 356 -7.43 17.92 -3.53
C GLN A 356 -8.88 18.23 -3.92
N ASN A 357 -9.30 19.49 -3.76
CA ASN A 357 -10.69 19.88 -3.96
C ASN A 357 -11.19 19.67 -5.37
N HIS A 358 -10.38 19.92 -6.40
CA HIS A 358 -10.81 19.66 -7.77
C HIS A 358 -10.92 18.15 -8.07
N ALA A 359 -10.15 17.31 -7.38
CA ALA A 359 -10.08 15.87 -7.61
C ALA A 359 -11.09 15.07 -6.77
N ILE A 360 -11.61 15.65 -5.67
CA ILE A 360 -12.54 14.96 -4.76
C ILE A 360 -13.80 14.47 -5.47
N ILE A 361 -14.26 15.17 -6.50
CA ILE A 361 -15.42 14.78 -7.32
C ILE A 361 -15.25 13.44 -8.03
N PHE A 362 -14.02 12.95 -8.14
CA PHE A 362 -13.70 11.68 -8.78
C PHE A 362 -13.52 10.54 -7.76
N THR A 363 -13.59 10.85 -6.48
CA THR A 363 -13.63 9.82 -5.42
C THR A 363 -15.04 9.24 -5.32
N ARG A 364 -15.13 8.05 -4.77
CA ARG A 364 -16.41 7.34 -4.62
C ARG A 364 -16.38 6.45 -3.39
N GLY A 365 -17.55 6.02 -2.97
CA GLY A 365 -17.73 5.17 -1.80
C GLY A 365 -18.22 5.96 -0.60
N GLU A 366 -18.37 5.26 0.51
CA GLU A 366 -18.91 5.82 1.76
C GLU A 366 -17.85 6.60 2.54
N HIS A 367 -16.57 6.28 2.33
CA HIS A 367 -15.46 6.86 3.09
C HIS A 367 -14.36 7.38 2.17
N LEU A 368 -13.72 8.43 2.63
CA LEU A 368 -12.57 9.05 1.96
C LEU A 368 -11.40 9.18 2.95
N GLN A 369 -10.25 8.73 2.51
CA GLN A 369 -8.97 8.98 3.17
C GLN A 369 -8.16 9.96 2.29
N THR A 370 -7.87 11.14 2.83
CA THR A 370 -6.87 12.03 2.23
C THR A 370 -5.49 11.66 2.75
N LEU A 371 -4.56 11.44 1.86
CA LEU A 371 -3.25 10.89 2.19
C LEU A 371 -2.15 11.79 1.67
N ASP A 372 -1.21 12.16 2.53
CA ASP A 372 0.00 12.87 2.12
C ASP A 372 1.02 11.92 1.47
N MET A 373 1.87 12.42 0.60
CA MET A 373 2.97 11.67 -0.01
C MET A 373 4.03 11.18 0.98
N ASN A 374 4.07 11.74 2.18
CA ASN A 374 5.00 11.30 3.23
C ASN A 374 4.55 10.03 3.96
N GLN A 375 3.37 9.53 3.63
CA GLN A 375 2.82 8.35 4.28
C GLN A 375 3.26 7.09 3.55
N ASP A 376 3.62 6.08 4.34
CA ASP A 376 3.99 4.77 3.87
C ASP A 376 2.91 3.75 4.27
N ASN A 377 2.89 2.62 3.62
CA ASN A 377 1.97 1.54 3.92
C ASN A 377 2.65 0.19 3.70
N TYR A 378 2.18 -0.83 4.38
CA TYR A 378 2.57 -2.20 4.13
C TYR A 378 1.36 -3.14 4.20
N LEU A 379 1.51 -4.35 3.68
CA LEU A 379 0.37 -5.25 3.46
C LEU A 379 -0.42 -5.56 4.74
N GLY A 380 0.24 -5.61 5.90
CA GLY A 380 -0.42 -5.81 7.21
C GLY A 380 -1.37 -4.66 7.55
N GLU A 381 -0.96 -3.42 7.36
CA GLU A 381 -1.82 -2.24 7.57
C GLU A 381 -2.96 -2.19 6.55
N ALA A 382 -2.66 -2.43 5.29
CA ALA A 382 -3.68 -2.52 4.25
C ALA A 382 -4.76 -3.57 4.59
N TYR A 383 -4.35 -4.66 5.22
CA TYR A 383 -5.27 -5.71 5.65
C TYR A 383 -6.17 -5.27 6.82
N LYS A 384 -5.68 -4.42 7.72
CA LYS A 384 -6.43 -3.88 8.86
C LYS A 384 -7.49 -2.85 8.46
N MET A 385 -7.40 -2.24 7.27
CA MET A 385 -8.36 -1.22 6.83
C MET A 385 -9.81 -1.70 6.93
N ARG A 386 -10.08 -2.95 6.67
CA ARG A 386 -11.41 -3.54 6.80
C ARG A 386 -11.94 -3.48 8.24
N ASN A 387 -11.07 -3.68 9.22
CA ASN A 387 -11.42 -3.57 10.63
C ASN A 387 -11.69 -2.10 11.00
N LEU A 388 -10.91 -1.18 10.45
CA LEU A 388 -11.08 0.26 10.67
C LEU A 388 -12.44 0.76 10.16
N LEU A 389 -12.87 0.30 9.00
CA LEU A 389 -14.17 0.68 8.43
C LEU A 389 -15.34 0.30 9.33
N GLU A 390 -15.22 -0.76 10.15
CA GLU A 390 -16.23 -1.14 11.13
C GLU A 390 -16.32 -0.16 12.34
N CYS A 391 -15.37 0.76 12.47
CA CYS A 391 -15.44 1.82 13.48
C CYS A 391 -16.44 2.93 13.11
N PHE A 392 -16.82 3.05 11.83
CA PHE A 392 -17.82 4.02 11.38
C PHE A 392 -19.25 3.54 11.70
N LYS A 393 -19.60 3.52 12.99
CA LYS A 393 -20.92 3.10 13.46
C LYS A 393 -21.68 4.27 14.08
N GLY A 394 -23.00 4.27 13.90
CA GLY A 394 -23.88 5.25 14.51
C GLY A 394 -23.56 6.67 14.05
N ARG A 395 -23.08 7.52 14.97
CA ARG A 395 -22.79 8.94 14.73
C ARG A 395 -21.32 9.22 14.36
N VAL A 396 -20.47 8.19 14.32
CA VAL A 396 -19.05 8.39 13.98
C VAL A 396 -18.92 8.76 12.51
N ARG A 397 -18.31 9.91 12.25
CA ARG A 397 -18.08 10.45 10.90
C ARG A 397 -16.62 10.59 10.55
N VAL A 398 -15.75 10.66 11.55
CA VAL A 398 -14.30 10.78 11.39
C VAL A 398 -13.65 9.74 12.30
N VAL A 399 -12.73 8.98 11.74
CA VAL A 399 -11.92 7.99 12.46
C VAL A 399 -10.46 8.32 12.21
N GLY A 400 -9.72 8.53 13.31
CA GLY A 400 -8.27 8.66 13.28
C GLY A 400 -7.62 7.32 13.60
N PHE A 401 -6.52 7.01 12.92
CA PHE A 401 -5.70 5.84 13.21
C PHE A 401 -4.22 6.16 12.96
N ARG A 402 -3.37 5.36 13.58
CA ARG A 402 -1.94 5.52 13.41
C ARG A 402 -1.52 5.00 12.05
N GLU A 403 -0.85 5.84 11.28
CA GLU A 403 -0.24 5.46 10.02
C GLU A 403 1.29 5.42 10.11
N HIS A 404 1.91 4.74 9.17
CA HIS A 404 3.35 4.79 8.98
C HIS A 404 3.69 5.98 8.09
N ILE A 405 4.60 6.81 8.59
CA ILE A 405 5.25 7.85 7.79
C ILE A 405 6.60 7.32 7.31
N PHE A 406 7.21 7.97 6.33
CA PHE A 406 8.60 7.75 5.99
C PHE A 406 9.46 8.02 7.23
N SER A 407 9.80 6.97 7.95
CA SER A 407 10.63 7.05 9.14
C SER A 407 12.07 6.68 8.80
N GLU A 408 12.50 5.49 9.14
CA GLU A 408 13.90 5.10 9.01
C GLU A 408 14.37 4.98 7.55
N SER A 409 13.57 4.42 6.65
CA SER A 409 13.99 4.22 5.27
C SER A 409 13.82 5.46 4.37
N GLY A 410 12.82 6.30 4.66
CA GLY A 410 12.65 7.59 3.98
C GLY A 410 13.56 8.65 4.59
N GLY A 411 13.73 8.59 5.92
CA GLY A 411 14.66 9.45 6.64
C GLY A 411 16.12 9.29 6.24
N ALA A 412 16.50 8.12 5.71
CA ALA A 412 17.85 7.92 5.19
C ALA A 412 18.16 8.89 4.03
N VAL A 413 17.24 9.12 3.10
CA VAL A 413 17.45 10.09 2.01
C VAL A 413 17.34 11.52 2.53
N ALA A 414 16.41 11.82 3.44
CA ALA A 414 16.29 13.12 4.06
C ALA A 414 17.53 13.48 4.91
N ASN A 415 18.15 12.49 5.55
CA ASN A 415 19.41 12.69 6.27
C ASN A 415 20.63 12.80 5.34
N PHE A 416 20.47 12.42 4.07
CA PHE A 416 21.51 12.58 3.07
C PHE A 416 21.56 14.02 2.53
N ALA A 417 20.41 14.68 2.36
CA ALA A 417 20.27 16.06 1.89
C ALA A 417 20.60 17.07 2.99
#